data_1d05d2bfe8aca761752366101128c74a
#
_entry.id   1d05d2bfe8aca761752366101128c74a
#
_cell.length_a   1.000
_cell.length_b   1.000
_cell.length_c   1.000
_cell.angle_alpha   90.00
_cell.angle_beta   90.00
_cell.angle_gamma   90.00
#
_symmetry.space_group_name_H-M   'P 1'
#
loop_
_entity.id
_entity.type
_entity.pdbx_description
1 polymer ?
#
loop_
_entity_poly.entity_id
_entity_poly.type
_entity_poly.pdbx_seq_one_letter_code
_entity_poly.pdbx_strand_id
1 'polypeptide(L)'
;MDVLMNFLRAVFLVLIVTGLTLACSGCTVKIENLGKNNVSQAGTKQLNVPEYPNSNRTSYSNIPLVGQVITYQTNDTSQQVLEFYKTQMQDRGYNVSRSFTSTNETGGLVIFAKGQDTVWVTVGQNQGATNIAVRTSPQS
;
A
#
# COMPACT_ATOMS: atom_id res chain seq x y z
N MET A 1 -31.47 45.71 -19.62
CA MET A 1 -31.41 44.56 -18.72
C MET A 1 -29.99 44.01 -18.49
N ASP A 2 -29.09 44.28 -19.44
CA ASP A 2 -27.72 43.69 -19.38
C ASP A 2 -26.77 44.37 -18.39
N VAL A 3 -26.97 45.63 -18.06
CA VAL A 3 -26.11 46.39 -17.11
C VAL A 3 -26.31 45.91 -15.68
N LEU A 4 -27.53 45.54 -15.30
CA LEU A 4 -27.85 45.05 -13.95
C LEU A 4 -27.29 43.64 -13.72
N MET A 5 -27.29 42.81 -14.76
CA MET A 5 -26.78 41.45 -14.72
C MET A 5 -25.24 41.39 -14.63
N ASN A 6 -24.56 42.33 -15.29
CA ASN A 6 -23.11 42.47 -15.18
C ASN A 6 -22.66 43.04 -13.84
N PHE A 7 -23.44 43.91 -13.21
CA PHE A 7 -23.15 44.44 -11.90
C PHE A 7 -23.31 43.36 -10.81
N LEU A 8 -24.33 42.52 -10.95
CA LEU A 8 -24.54 41.39 -10.02
C LEU A 8 -23.42 40.34 -10.11
N ARG A 9 -22.90 40.07 -11.32
CA ARG A 9 -21.74 39.16 -11.53
C ARG A 9 -20.46 39.74 -10.95
N ALA A 10 -20.22 41.04 -11.04
CA ALA A 10 -19.04 41.67 -10.47
C ALA A 10 -19.05 41.66 -8.94
N VAL A 11 -20.21 41.89 -8.32
CA VAL A 11 -20.36 41.82 -6.84
C VAL A 11 -20.18 40.40 -6.31
N PHE A 12 -20.64 39.38 -7.08
CA PHE A 12 -20.46 37.97 -6.65
C PHE A 12 -19.00 37.51 -6.73
N LEU A 13 -18.25 38.01 -7.71
CA LEU A 13 -16.82 37.72 -7.87
C LEU A 13 -15.96 38.35 -6.77
N VAL A 14 -16.31 39.54 -6.31
CA VAL A 14 -15.60 40.25 -5.23
C VAL A 14 -15.84 39.59 -3.89
N LEU A 15 -17.04 39.05 -3.65
CA LEU A 15 -17.36 38.34 -2.39
C LEU A 15 -16.67 36.97 -2.25
N ILE A 16 -16.29 36.34 -3.38
CA ILE A 16 -15.56 35.05 -3.35
C ILE A 16 -14.08 35.25 -3.04
N VAL A 17 -13.50 36.39 -3.40
CA VAL A 17 -12.06 36.66 -3.21
C VAL A 17 -11.74 37.13 -1.77
N THR A 18 -12.70 37.71 -1.06
CA THR A 18 -12.49 38.23 0.31
C THR A 18 -12.76 37.21 1.43
N GLY A 19 -13.30 36.01 1.10
CA GLY A 19 -13.70 35.01 2.09
C GLY A 19 -12.64 33.95 2.43
N LEU A 20 -11.43 33.96 1.86
CA LEU A 20 -10.47 32.87 2.03
C LEU A 20 -9.12 33.31 2.58
N THR A 21 -9.14 34.15 3.62
CA THR A 21 -7.94 34.39 4.44
C THR A 21 -8.21 34.01 5.90
N LEU A 22 -8.57 32.75 6.16
CA LEU A 22 -8.34 32.20 7.48
C LEU A 22 -6.88 31.72 7.52
N ALA A 23 -6.06 32.57 8.13
CA ALA A 23 -4.71 32.24 8.52
C ALA A 23 -4.73 31.00 9.42
N CYS A 24 -4.36 29.85 8.87
CA CYS A 24 -3.94 28.73 9.68
C CYS A 24 -2.49 28.98 10.13
N SER A 25 -2.37 29.74 11.22
CA SER A 25 -1.09 29.92 11.93
C SER A 25 -0.69 28.57 12.52
N GLY A 26 0.44 28.04 12.07
CA GLY A 26 1.29 27.19 12.89
C GLY A 26 0.95 25.71 12.98
N CYS A 27 1.03 24.98 11.88
CA CYS A 27 1.47 23.59 11.94
C CYS A 27 2.58 23.39 10.90
N THR A 28 3.78 23.80 11.30
CA THR A 28 4.99 23.35 10.62
C THR A 28 5.15 21.89 11.02
N VAL A 29 4.63 20.97 10.22
CA VAL A 29 4.99 19.56 10.32
C VAL A 29 6.40 19.48 9.78
N LYS A 30 7.39 19.48 10.65
CA LYS A 30 8.72 19.01 10.35
C LYS A 30 8.61 17.55 9.95
N ILE A 31 8.69 17.29 8.66
CA ILE A 31 8.98 15.95 8.17
C ILE A 31 10.48 15.75 8.35
N GLU A 32 10.89 15.45 9.56
CA GLU A 32 12.21 14.92 9.83
C GLU A 32 12.20 13.45 9.42
N ASN A 33 12.96 13.14 8.36
CA ASN A 33 13.54 11.85 8.03
C ASN A 33 12.76 10.64 8.56
N LEU A 34 11.84 10.09 7.76
CA LEU A 34 11.41 8.70 7.93
C LEU A 34 12.53 7.74 7.51
N GLY A 35 13.71 7.91 8.14
CA GLY A 35 14.73 6.87 8.19
C GLY A 35 14.29 5.85 9.21
N LYS A 36 14.07 4.62 8.74
CA LYS A 36 14.12 3.37 9.53
C LYS A 36 13.53 3.47 10.95
N ASN A 37 12.26 3.69 11.08
CA ASN A 37 11.60 3.51 12.36
C ASN A 37 11.30 2.02 12.54
N ASN A 38 12.20 1.31 13.22
CA ASN A 38 11.90 0.11 13.96
C ASN A 38 10.95 0.50 15.09
N VAL A 39 9.67 0.60 14.81
CA VAL A 39 8.65 0.65 15.86
C VAL A 39 8.53 -0.77 16.38
N SER A 40 9.30 -1.06 17.43
CA SER A 40 9.05 -2.23 18.29
C SER A 40 7.69 -2.03 18.94
N GLN A 41 6.62 -2.49 18.30
CA GLN A 41 5.35 -2.69 18.97
C GLN A 41 5.45 -3.97 19.77
N ALA A 42 5.53 -3.81 21.09
CA ALA A 42 5.43 -4.90 22.04
C ALA A 42 4.11 -5.66 21.81
N GLY A 43 4.19 -6.94 21.52
CA GLY A 43 3.08 -7.90 21.65
C GLY A 43 2.43 -8.42 20.37
N THR A 44 2.74 -7.94 19.19
CA THR A 44 2.25 -8.56 17.94
C THR A 44 3.32 -9.46 17.35
N LYS A 45 3.03 -10.76 17.30
CA LYS A 45 3.84 -11.73 16.56
C LYS A 45 3.92 -11.27 15.10
N GLN A 46 5.02 -10.63 14.73
CA GLN A 46 5.25 -10.23 13.36
C GLN A 46 5.50 -11.50 12.52
N LEU A 47 4.63 -11.79 11.57
CA LEU A 47 4.86 -12.86 10.60
C LEU A 47 6.11 -12.48 9.78
N ASN A 48 7.10 -13.38 9.82
CA ASN A 48 8.37 -13.17 9.11
C ASN A 48 8.20 -13.48 7.62
N VAL A 49 7.52 -12.57 6.91
CA VAL A 49 7.39 -12.63 5.46
C VAL A 49 8.60 -11.93 4.86
N PRO A 50 9.33 -12.56 3.92
CA PRO A 50 10.50 -11.95 3.31
C PRO A 50 10.10 -10.75 2.46
N GLU A 51 10.93 -9.72 2.52
CA GLU A 51 10.87 -8.61 1.58
C GLU A 51 11.39 -9.05 0.22
N TYR A 52 10.75 -8.63 -0.87
CA TYR A 52 11.23 -8.94 -2.21
C TYR A 52 12.53 -8.18 -2.50
N PRO A 53 13.60 -8.85 -2.99
CA PRO A 53 14.89 -8.20 -3.26
C PRO A 53 14.73 -7.07 -4.28
N ASN A 54 15.51 -6.00 -4.12
CA ASN A 54 15.52 -4.84 -5.02
C ASN A 54 14.15 -4.20 -5.25
N SER A 55 13.23 -4.35 -4.31
CA SER A 55 11.93 -3.68 -4.34
C SER A 55 11.90 -2.43 -3.46
N ASN A 56 11.07 -1.47 -3.83
CA ASN A 56 10.77 -0.30 -3.04
C ASN A 56 9.48 -0.53 -2.27
N ARG A 57 9.51 -0.40 -0.93
CA ARG A 57 8.30 -0.42 -0.13
C ARG A 57 7.51 0.84 -0.38
N THR A 58 6.27 0.70 -0.87
CA THR A 58 5.39 1.83 -1.19
C THR A 58 4.37 2.12 -0.09
N SER A 59 3.98 1.10 0.70
CA SER A 59 3.03 1.27 1.79
C SER A 59 3.22 0.21 2.87
N TYR A 60 2.83 0.56 4.10
CA TYR A 60 2.67 -0.36 5.23
C TYR A 60 1.42 0.05 6.02
N SER A 61 0.59 -0.92 6.34
CA SER A 61 -0.60 -0.74 7.18
C SER A 61 -0.76 -1.93 8.10
N ASN A 62 -1.08 -1.67 9.36
CA ASN A 62 -1.47 -2.70 10.33
C ASN A 62 -2.90 -2.36 10.80
N ILE A 63 -3.85 -3.15 10.33
CA ILE A 63 -5.27 -2.92 10.58
C ILE A 63 -5.73 -3.96 11.61
N PRO A 64 -6.22 -3.53 12.79
CA PRO A 64 -6.77 -4.45 13.78
C PRO A 64 -7.81 -5.39 13.15
N LEU A 65 -7.78 -6.66 13.51
CA LEU A 65 -8.68 -7.72 13.01
C LEU A 65 -8.51 -8.09 11.51
N VAL A 66 -7.74 -7.33 10.74
CA VAL A 66 -7.47 -7.61 9.31
C VAL A 66 -6.07 -8.17 9.10
N GLY A 67 -5.11 -7.75 9.91
CA GLY A 67 -3.70 -8.11 9.81
C GLY A 67 -2.85 -7.01 9.20
N GLN A 68 -1.63 -7.37 8.83
CA GLN A 68 -0.68 -6.44 8.20
C GLN A 68 -0.82 -6.48 6.68
N VAL A 69 -0.70 -5.32 6.06
CA VAL A 69 -0.62 -5.18 4.60
C VAL A 69 0.62 -4.37 4.27
N ILE A 70 1.47 -4.93 3.44
CA ILE A 70 2.69 -4.28 2.95
C ILE A 70 2.66 -4.30 1.44
N THR A 71 2.95 -3.17 0.81
CA THR A 71 3.05 -3.10 -0.64
C THR A 71 4.46 -2.72 -1.08
N TYR A 72 4.90 -3.35 -2.16
CA TYR A 72 6.20 -3.11 -2.78
C TYR A 72 6.03 -2.88 -4.28
N GLN A 73 7.03 -2.27 -4.89
CA GLN A 73 7.14 -2.13 -6.34
C GLN A 73 8.53 -2.56 -6.81
N THR A 74 8.59 -3.30 -7.92
CA THR A 74 9.82 -3.76 -8.58
C THR A 74 9.68 -3.68 -10.10
N ASN A 75 10.80 -3.79 -10.82
CA ASN A 75 10.83 -3.90 -12.27
C ASN A 75 10.83 -5.37 -12.76
N ASP A 76 10.91 -6.32 -11.83
CA ASP A 76 10.88 -7.74 -12.17
C ASP A 76 9.48 -8.18 -12.60
N THR A 77 9.39 -9.29 -13.33
CA THR A 77 8.12 -9.81 -13.82
C THR A 77 7.26 -10.39 -12.69
N SER A 78 5.94 -10.41 -12.88
CA SER A 78 5.01 -11.03 -11.92
C SER A 78 5.36 -12.49 -11.64
N GLN A 79 5.83 -13.23 -12.64
CA GLN A 79 6.23 -14.62 -12.49
C GLN A 79 7.46 -14.77 -11.58
N GLN A 80 8.50 -13.95 -11.77
CA GLN A 80 9.70 -13.97 -10.92
C GLN A 80 9.34 -13.69 -9.46
N VAL A 81 8.46 -12.73 -9.22
CA VAL A 81 7.98 -12.39 -7.88
C VAL A 81 7.23 -13.56 -7.25
N LEU A 82 6.30 -14.18 -7.97
CA LEU A 82 5.53 -15.31 -7.46
C LEU A 82 6.42 -16.53 -7.14
N GLU A 83 7.38 -16.83 -7.99
CA GLU A 83 8.33 -17.93 -7.76
C GLU A 83 9.24 -17.67 -6.54
N PHE A 84 9.71 -16.44 -6.38
CA PHE A 84 10.46 -16.05 -5.17
C PHE A 84 9.66 -16.32 -3.91
N TYR A 85 8.41 -15.83 -3.84
CA TYR A 85 7.59 -16.05 -2.65
C TYR A 85 7.23 -17.51 -2.44
N LYS A 86 6.98 -18.30 -3.48
CA LYS A 86 6.75 -19.75 -3.35
C LYS A 86 7.93 -20.41 -2.67
N THR A 87 9.14 -20.21 -3.20
CA THR A 87 10.37 -20.80 -2.64
C THR A 87 10.59 -20.32 -1.20
N GLN A 88 10.61 -19.02 -0.98
CA GLN A 88 10.93 -18.43 0.31
C GLN A 88 9.93 -18.76 1.41
N MET A 89 8.67 -18.91 1.09
CA MET A 89 7.64 -19.28 2.07
C MET A 89 7.66 -20.79 2.38
N GLN A 90 7.94 -21.62 1.37
CA GLN A 90 8.12 -23.05 1.58
C GLN A 90 9.33 -23.35 2.49
N ASP A 91 10.46 -22.66 2.28
CA ASP A 91 11.65 -22.77 3.14
C ASP A 91 11.35 -22.40 4.61
N ARG A 92 10.35 -21.58 4.85
CA ARG A 92 9.85 -21.20 6.20
C ARG A 92 8.76 -22.14 6.74
N GLY A 93 8.48 -23.21 6.00
CA GLY A 93 7.52 -24.25 6.40
C GLY A 93 6.07 -23.88 6.14
N TYR A 94 5.80 -22.91 5.25
CA TYR A 94 4.46 -22.66 4.75
C TYR A 94 4.13 -23.58 3.58
N ASN A 95 2.88 -24.00 3.49
CA ASN A 95 2.35 -24.72 2.34
C ASN A 95 1.56 -23.78 1.42
N VAL A 96 1.66 -23.99 0.11
CA VAL A 96 0.80 -23.30 -0.85
C VAL A 96 -0.61 -23.86 -0.72
N SER A 97 -1.54 -23.03 -0.24
CA SER A 97 -2.95 -23.38 -0.10
C SER A 97 -3.73 -23.13 -1.39
N ARG A 98 -3.43 -22.03 -2.07
CA ARG A 98 -3.98 -21.69 -3.40
C ARG A 98 -2.95 -20.93 -4.22
N SER A 99 -2.99 -21.15 -5.55
CA SER A 99 -2.22 -20.35 -6.51
C SER A 99 -3.07 -20.09 -7.74
N PHE A 100 -3.03 -18.84 -8.18
CA PHE A 100 -3.68 -18.39 -9.40
C PHE A 100 -2.70 -17.48 -10.15
N THR A 101 -2.56 -17.67 -11.45
CA THR A 101 -1.82 -16.79 -12.35
C THR A 101 -2.73 -16.38 -13.48
N SER A 102 -2.69 -15.10 -13.87
CA SER A 102 -3.51 -14.60 -14.99
C SER A 102 -3.03 -15.21 -16.30
N THR A 103 -3.92 -15.35 -17.27
CA THR A 103 -3.66 -16.00 -18.58
C THR A 103 -2.53 -15.33 -19.38
N ASN A 104 -2.31 -14.04 -19.14
CA ASN A 104 -1.26 -13.23 -19.78
C ASN A 104 -0.04 -12.98 -18.87
N GLU A 105 0.07 -13.71 -17.76
CA GLU A 105 1.20 -13.65 -16.82
C GLU A 105 1.47 -12.25 -16.21
N THR A 106 0.53 -11.32 -16.39
CA THR A 106 0.66 -9.94 -15.86
C THR A 106 0.31 -9.82 -14.39
N GLY A 107 -0.12 -10.92 -13.75
CA GLY A 107 -0.46 -10.91 -12.34
C GLY A 107 -0.78 -12.29 -11.80
N GLY A 108 -0.99 -12.36 -10.48
CA GLY A 108 -1.33 -13.60 -9.81
C GLY A 108 -1.54 -13.41 -8.31
N LEU A 109 -1.97 -14.48 -7.68
CA LEU A 109 -2.19 -14.60 -6.25
C LEU A 109 -1.66 -15.95 -5.77
N VAL A 110 -0.88 -15.94 -4.70
CA VAL A 110 -0.54 -17.16 -3.96
C VAL A 110 -0.94 -16.98 -2.51
N ILE A 111 -1.60 -17.98 -1.97
CA ILE A 111 -2.00 -18.05 -0.57
C ILE A 111 -1.17 -19.14 0.10
N PHE A 112 -0.49 -18.78 1.16
CA PHE A 112 0.32 -19.67 1.98
C PHE A 112 -0.34 -19.88 3.34
N ALA A 113 -0.24 -21.10 3.88
CA ALA A 113 -0.77 -21.45 5.19
C ALA A 113 0.26 -22.24 6.01
N LYS A 114 0.34 -21.93 7.32
CA LYS A 114 1.14 -22.66 8.32
C LYS A 114 0.42 -22.61 9.67
N GLY A 115 -0.22 -23.72 10.04
CA GLY A 115 -1.11 -23.73 11.21
C GLY A 115 -2.27 -22.74 11.03
N GLN A 116 -2.36 -21.77 11.92
CA GLN A 116 -3.38 -20.69 11.84
C GLN A 116 -2.90 -19.46 11.04
N ASP A 117 -1.60 -19.40 10.75
CA ASP A 117 -1.00 -18.28 10.02
C ASP A 117 -1.33 -18.41 8.54
N THR A 118 -1.82 -17.32 7.94
CA THR A 118 -2.09 -17.24 6.49
C THR A 118 -1.44 -15.98 5.92
N VAL A 119 -0.81 -16.14 4.77
CA VAL A 119 -0.18 -15.05 4.02
C VAL A 119 -0.72 -15.04 2.60
N TRP A 120 -1.18 -13.89 2.15
CA TRP A 120 -1.61 -13.65 0.76
C TRP A 120 -0.55 -12.81 0.06
N VAL A 121 -0.08 -13.26 -1.07
CA VAL A 121 0.81 -12.49 -1.95
C VAL A 121 0.06 -12.26 -3.25
N THR A 122 -0.30 -11.02 -3.52
CA THR A 122 -0.95 -10.59 -4.75
C THR A 122 0.05 -9.79 -5.57
N VAL A 123 0.15 -10.11 -6.83
CA VAL A 123 1.09 -9.46 -7.77
C VAL A 123 0.32 -8.97 -8.97
N GLY A 124 0.60 -7.76 -9.44
CA GLY A 124 0.00 -7.18 -10.63
C GLY A 124 0.96 -6.27 -11.34
N GLN A 125 1.11 -6.42 -12.65
CA GLN A 125 1.96 -5.58 -13.49
C GLN A 125 1.14 -4.46 -14.11
N ASN A 126 1.64 -3.23 -14.01
CA ASN A 126 1.04 -2.05 -14.62
C ASN A 126 2.14 -1.11 -15.13
N GLN A 127 2.05 -0.69 -16.40
CA GLN A 127 2.96 0.28 -17.02
C GLN A 127 4.46 -0.05 -16.85
N GLY A 128 4.80 -1.36 -16.95
CA GLY A 128 6.18 -1.83 -16.85
C GLY A 128 6.70 -2.02 -15.42
N ALA A 129 5.92 -1.67 -14.39
CA ALA A 129 6.24 -1.93 -13.00
C ALA A 129 5.35 -3.03 -12.41
N THR A 130 5.92 -3.86 -11.56
CA THR A 130 5.20 -4.91 -10.84
C THR A 130 4.93 -4.46 -9.42
N ASN A 131 3.64 -4.41 -9.07
CA ASN A 131 3.18 -4.11 -7.73
C ASN A 131 2.93 -5.41 -6.97
N ILE A 132 3.41 -5.48 -5.74
CA ILE A 132 3.34 -6.63 -4.85
C ILE A 132 2.57 -6.20 -3.61
N ALA A 133 1.49 -6.89 -3.28
CA ALA A 133 0.80 -6.70 -2.01
C ALA A 133 0.90 -7.98 -1.18
N VAL A 134 1.52 -7.87 -0.01
CA VAL A 134 1.64 -8.94 0.97
C VAL A 134 0.70 -8.64 2.12
N ARG A 135 -0.24 -9.55 2.38
CA ARG A 135 -1.16 -9.47 3.50
C ARG A 135 -0.97 -10.67 4.41
N THR A 136 -1.01 -10.44 5.71
CA THR A 136 -1.00 -11.51 6.73
C THR A 136 -2.36 -11.61 7.41
N SER A 137 -2.70 -12.79 7.94
CA SER A 137 -3.84 -12.92 8.83
C SER A 137 -3.66 -12.07 10.10
N PRO A 138 -4.75 -11.63 10.75
CA PRO A 138 -4.66 -11.04 12.07
C PRO A 138 -4.03 -12.04 13.03
N GLN A 139 -3.24 -11.53 13.95
CA GLN A 139 -2.62 -12.33 14.99
C GLN A 139 -3.59 -12.41 16.18
N SER A 140 -3.95 -13.60 16.58
CA SER A 140 -4.72 -13.88 17.79
C SER A 140 -3.82 -13.92 19.03
#